data_9b4615398452e9fd2f0827396badcf15
#
_entry.id   9b4615398452e9fd2f0827396badcf15
#
_cell.length_a   1.000
_cell.length_b   1.000
_cell.length_c   1.000
_cell.angle_alpha   90.00
_cell.angle_beta   90.00
_cell.angle_gamma   90.00
#
_symmetry.space_group_name_H-M   'P 1'
#
loop_
_entity.id
_entity.type
_entity.pdbx_description
1 polymer ?
#
loop_
_entity_poly.entity_id
_entity_poly.type
_entity_poly.pdbx_seq_one_letter_code
_entity_poly.pdbx_strand_id
1 'polypeptide(L)'
;MSKSSKPVRSLIAAVALVTVSTGALAQNFMKDKAEVEKLLTGATFIGVYLRTESAYTLQFGTDGTLTDTTGAKARWWVDEQARYCREWLDGKLKGNTGCMNLELEEGQVALYSEGKKVVEGIVTQK
;
A
#
# COMPACT_ATOMS: atom_id res chain seq x y z
N MET A 1 41.98 35.76 22.53
CA MET A 1 41.71 35.32 22.42
C MET A 1 41.03 34.57 21.82
N SER A 2 40.63 34.35 21.55
CA SER A 2 40.04 33.79 21.02
C SER A 2 39.76 32.69 20.66
N LYS A 3 39.75 32.27 20.72
CA LYS A 3 39.57 31.30 20.52
C LYS A 3 38.60 30.86 20.11
N SER A 4 38.16 30.97 20.29
CA SER A 4 37.25 30.67 20.01
C SER A 4 36.89 29.91 19.10
N SER A 5 36.97 29.94 18.64
CA SER A 5 36.77 29.27 17.65
C SER A 5 36.13 28.14 17.73
N LYS A 6 36.20 27.64 18.42
CA LYS A 6 35.65 26.58 18.62
C LYS A 6 34.42 26.31 18.12
N PRO A 7 33.89 26.89 18.06
CA PRO A 7 32.59 26.77 17.64
C PRO A 7 32.47 25.89 16.57
N VAL A 8 33.24 26.00 15.92
CA VAL A 8 33.32 25.17 14.93
C VAL A 8 32.68 23.93 15.12
N ARG A 9 33.00 23.39 16.05
CA ARG A 9 32.52 22.14 16.16
C ARG A 9 31.15 22.03 15.97
N SER A 10 30.58 22.84 16.18
CA SER A 10 29.20 22.73 16.10
C SER A 10 28.79 22.19 14.82
N LEU A 11 29.41 22.58 13.90
CA LEU A 11 29.06 22.14 12.67
C LEU A 11 28.92 20.77 12.63
N ILE A 12 29.56 20.17 13.25
CA ILE A 12 29.58 18.81 13.25
C ILE A 12 28.22 18.37 13.43
N ALA A 13 27.63 18.95 14.25
CA ALA A 13 26.31 18.56 14.57
C ALA A 13 25.56 18.41 13.30
N ALA A 14 25.72 19.26 12.52
CA ALA A 14 25.00 19.25 11.33
C ALA A 14 25.08 17.94 10.71
N VAL A 15 26.12 17.46 10.76
CA VAL A 15 26.36 16.23 10.22
C VAL A 15 25.31 15.29 10.61
N ALA A 16 25.09 15.29 11.78
CA ALA A 16 24.15 14.37 12.28
C ALA A 16 22.94 14.27 11.44
N LEU A 17 22.48 15.32 11.04
CA LEU A 17 21.30 15.29 10.33
C LEU A 17 21.37 14.50 9.18
N VAL A 18 22.33 14.48 8.65
CA VAL A 18 22.53 13.78 7.47
C VAL A 18 21.96 12.42 7.61
N THR A 19 22.35 11.79 8.59
CA THR A 19 21.96 10.44 8.74
C THR A 19 20.50 10.28 8.77
N VAL A 20 19.89 11.19 9.28
CA VAL A 20 18.50 11.11 9.40
C VAL A 20 17.84 10.82 8.10
N SER A 21 18.29 11.40 7.10
CA SER A 21 17.66 11.22 5.82
C SER A 21 17.43 9.77 5.46
N THR A 22 18.17 8.90 5.96
CA THR A 22 18.01 7.52 5.59
C THR A 22 16.66 7.01 6.02
N GLY A 23 16.11 7.57 7.04
CA GLY A 23 14.85 7.04 7.51
C GLY A 23 13.76 7.26 6.49
N ALA A 24 14.03 8.07 5.52
CA ALA A 24 13.04 8.36 4.55
C ALA A 24 12.68 7.15 3.70
N LEU A 25 13.44 6.12 3.80
CA LEU A 25 13.17 4.94 2.99
C LEU A 25 12.03 4.10 3.53
N ALA A 26 11.56 4.41 4.71
CA ALA A 26 10.49 3.62 5.30
C ALA A 26 9.19 3.81 4.52
N GLN A 27 8.49 2.74 4.31
CA GLN A 27 7.22 2.77 3.61
C GLN A 27 6.10 3.19 4.55
N ASN A 28 5.11 3.88 3.99
CA ASN A 28 3.99 4.39 4.75
C ASN A 28 2.73 3.59 4.47
N PHE A 29 2.69 2.38 4.93
CA PHE A 29 1.48 1.57 4.76
C PHE A 29 0.38 2.07 5.68
N MET A 30 -0.86 1.96 5.21
CA MET A 30 -2.02 2.23 6.06
C MET A 30 -1.99 1.22 7.21
N LYS A 31 -2.30 1.70 8.41
CA LYS A 31 -2.20 0.87 9.62
C LYS A 31 -3.51 0.72 10.36
N ASP A 32 -4.52 1.44 9.94
CA ASP A 32 -5.82 1.42 10.62
C ASP A 32 -6.77 0.53 9.83
N LYS A 33 -7.16 -0.59 10.43
CA LYS A 33 -8.04 -1.55 9.78
C LYS A 33 -9.36 -0.90 9.33
N ALA A 34 -9.94 -0.08 10.19
CA ALA A 34 -11.23 0.54 9.86
C ALA A 34 -11.10 1.49 8.67
N GLU A 35 -9.98 2.18 8.55
CA GLU A 35 -9.79 3.08 7.43
C GLU A 35 -9.62 2.31 6.12
N VAL A 36 -8.94 1.19 6.16
CA VAL A 36 -8.78 0.37 4.95
C VAL A 36 -10.14 -0.20 4.56
N GLU A 37 -10.91 -0.68 5.53
CA GLU A 37 -12.25 -1.19 5.24
C GLU A 37 -13.12 -0.09 4.63
N LYS A 38 -13.05 1.11 5.15
CA LYS A 38 -13.84 2.20 4.64
C LYS A 38 -13.43 2.58 3.22
N LEU A 39 -12.14 2.55 2.94
CA LEU A 39 -11.62 2.88 1.63
C LEU A 39 -12.09 1.88 0.58
N LEU A 40 -12.09 0.59 0.90
CA LEU A 40 -12.34 -0.45 -0.07
C LEU A 40 -13.78 -0.89 -0.21
N THR A 41 -14.58 -0.80 0.86
CA THR A 41 -15.94 -1.34 0.81
C THR A 41 -16.79 -0.61 -0.23
N GLY A 42 -17.30 -1.35 -1.20
CA GLY A 42 -18.11 -0.78 -2.26
C GLY A 42 -17.32 -0.04 -3.32
N ALA A 43 -16.00 -0.11 -3.27
CA ALA A 43 -15.15 0.66 -4.16
C ALA A 43 -14.73 -0.12 -5.39
N THR A 44 -14.34 0.61 -6.42
CA THR A 44 -13.70 0.03 -7.60
C THR A 44 -12.26 0.53 -7.62
N PHE A 45 -11.33 -0.40 -7.75
CA PHE A 45 -9.93 -0.09 -7.89
C PHE A 45 -9.56 -0.27 -9.37
N ILE A 46 -8.97 0.76 -9.96
CA ILE A 46 -8.56 0.72 -11.36
C ILE A 46 -7.08 1.06 -11.41
N GLY A 47 -6.29 0.13 -11.87
CA GLY A 47 -4.84 0.33 -11.87
C GLY A 47 -4.11 -0.54 -12.85
N VAL A 48 -2.85 -0.76 -12.55
CA VAL A 48 -1.93 -1.50 -13.39
C VAL A 48 -1.21 -2.54 -12.56
N TYR A 49 -1.16 -3.76 -13.06
CA TYR A 49 -0.36 -4.81 -12.45
C TYR A 49 1.05 -4.59 -12.98
N LEU A 50 1.97 -4.24 -12.12
CA LEU A 50 3.26 -3.70 -12.57
C LEU A 50 4.15 -4.69 -13.29
N ARG A 51 4.06 -5.97 -12.92
CA ARG A 51 4.95 -6.95 -13.54
C ARG A 51 4.70 -7.12 -15.03
N THR A 52 3.45 -7.05 -15.45
CA THR A 52 3.11 -7.24 -16.86
C THR A 52 2.58 -5.97 -17.51
N GLU A 53 2.48 -4.89 -16.71
CA GLU A 53 1.94 -3.62 -17.20
C GLU A 53 0.53 -3.79 -17.77
N SER A 54 -0.25 -4.67 -17.17
CA SER A 54 -1.60 -4.97 -17.62
C SER A 54 -2.62 -4.20 -16.80
N ALA A 55 -3.71 -3.83 -17.43
CA ALA A 55 -4.81 -3.21 -16.74
C ALA A 55 -5.34 -4.16 -15.67
N TYR A 56 -5.68 -3.63 -14.52
CA TYR A 56 -6.10 -4.44 -13.39
C TYR A 56 -7.23 -3.71 -12.67
N THR A 57 -8.39 -4.33 -12.63
CA THR A 57 -9.56 -3.75 -11.99
C THR A 57 -10.07 -4.70 -10.92
N LEU A 58 -10.42 -4.15 -9.77
CA LEU A 58 -11.03 -4.92 -8.69
C LEU A 58 -12.29 -4.19 -8.26
N GLN A 59 -13.38 -4.94 -8.09
CA GLN A 59 -14.61 -4.39 -7.55
C GLN A 59 -14.83 -5.03 -6.19
N PHE A 60 -14.84 -4.21 -5.15
CA PHE A 60 -14.98 -4.68 -3.78
C PHE A 60 -16.44 -4.55 -3.36
N GLY A 61 -17.12 -5.69 -3.25
CA GLY A 61 -18.52 -5.68 -2.87
C GLY A 61 -18.70 -5.38 -1.39
N THR A 62 -19.84 -4.81 -1.04
CA THR A 62 -20.15 -4.52 0.35
C THR A 62 -20.45 -5.79 1.12
N ASP A 63 -20.69 -6.89 0.41
CA ASP A 63 -21.01 -8.18 1.02
C ASP A 63 -19.76 -9.07 1.18
N GLY A 64 -18.57 -8.54 0.96
CA GLY A 64 -17.36 -9.32 1.08
C GLY A 64 -16.94 -10.04 -0.20
N THR A 65 -17.61 -9.79 -1.31
CA THR A 65 -17.21 -10.40 -2.57
C THR A 65 -16.27 -9.47 -3.32
N LEU A 66 -15.43 -10.04 -4.17
CA LEU A 66 -14.47 -9.30 -4.96
C LEU A 66 -14.53 -9.87 -6.38
N THR A 67 -14.47 -8.99 -7.37
CA THR A 67 -14.46 -9.44 -8.76
C THR A 67 -13.29 -8.74 -9.45
N ASP A 68 -12.51 -9.49 -10.25
CA ASP A 68 -11.36 -8.88 -10.92
C ASP A 68 -11.66 -8.59 -12.40
N THR A 69 -10.64 -8.15 -13.12
CA THR A 69 -10.73 -7.78 -14.52
C THR A 69 -11.31 -8.90 -15.40
N THR A 70 -11.03 -10.15 -15.06
CA THR A 70 -11.46 -11.28 -15.87
C THR A 70 -12.84 -11.80 -15.48
N GLY A 71 -13.42 -11.24 -14.42
CA GLY A 71 -14.68 -11.73 -13.90
C GLY A 71 -14.54 -12.80 -12.85
N ALA A 72 -13.32 -13.17 -12.49
CA ALA A 72 -13.11 -14.15 -11.43
C ALA A 72 -13.58 -13.58 -10.10
N LYS A 73 -14.11 -14.45 -9.26
CA LYS A 73 -14.66 -14.04 -7.98
C LYS A 73 -13.81 -14.49 -6.82
N ALA A 74 -13.80 -13.66 -5.78
CA ALA A 74 -13.05 -13.94 -4.57
C ALA A 74 -13.84 -13.46 -3.37
N ARG A 75 -13.40 -13.86 -2.19
CA ARG A 75 -13.83 -13.26 -0.93
C ARG A 75 -12.74 -12.30 -0.53
N TRP A 76 -13.08 -11.16 0.04
CA TRP A 76 -12.09 -10.23 0.52
C TRP A 76 -12.40 -9.79 1.95
N TRP A 77 -11.37 -9.41 2.68
CA TRP A 77 -11.50 -8.89 4.04
C TRP A 77 -10.25 -8.08 4.36
N VAL A 78 -10.29 -7.34 5.47
CA VAL A 78 -9.12 -6.64 5.96
C VAL A 78 -8.72 -7.29 7.27
N ASP A 79 -7.45 -7.63 7.42
CA ASP A 79 -6.99 -8.32 8.61
C ASP A 79 -6.60 -7.33 9.71
N GLU A 80 -6.12 -7.87 10.84
CA GLU A 80 -5.78 -7.03 12.00
C GLU A 80 -4.55 -6.14 11.76
N GLN A 81 -3.81 -6.42 10.71
CA GLN A 81 -2.67 -5.61 10.34
C GLN A 81 -3.02 -4.60 9.25
N ALA A 82 -4.31 -4.37 9.04
CA ALA A 82 -4.82 -3.43 8.04
C ALA A 82 -4.40 -3.80 6.62
N ARG A 83 -4.25 -5.09 6.35
CA ARG A 83 -3.94 -5.55 5.00
C ARG A 83 -5.21 -6.00 4.29
N TYR A 84 -5.27 -5.77 3.00
CA TYR A 84 -6.32 -6.29 2.15
C TYR A 84 -5.99 -7.74 1.84
N CYS A 85 -6.90 -8.64 2.15
CA CYS A 85 -6.71 -10.07 1.94
C CYS A 85 -7.80 -10.61 1.05
N ARG A 86 -7.51 -11.65 0.27
CA ARG A 86 -8.52 -12.29 -0.54
C ARG A 86 -8.24 -13.76 -0.72
N GLU A 87 -9.30 -14.48 -1.02
CA GLU A 87 -9.22 -15.88 -1.38
C GLU A 87 -10.01 -16.05 -2.68
N TRP A 88 -9.37 -16.55 -3.73
CA TRP A 88 -10.03 -16.74 -5.01
C TRP A 88 -10.96 -17.94 -4.96
N LEU A 89 -12.18 -17.77 -5.44
CA LEU A 89 -13.21 -18.81 -5.37
C LEU A 89 -13.37 -19.54 -6.70
N ASP A 90 -12.92 -18.94 -7.78
CA ASP A 90 -12.98 -19.58 -9.10
C ASP A 90 -11.83 -19.05 -9.96
N GLY A 91 -11.78 -19.44 -11.22
CA GLY A 91 -10.75 -19.00 -12.13
C GLY A 91 -9.45 -19.75 -11.93
N LYS A 92 -8.40 -19.25 -12.57
CA LYS A 92 -7.10 -19.91 -12.53
C LYS A 92 -6.48 -19.92 -11.15
N LEU A 93 -6.83 -18.96 -10.31
CA LEU A 93 -6.23 -18.85 -8.98
C LEU A 93 -7.10 -19.43 -7.88
N LYS A 94 -8.10 -20.24 -8.24
CA LYS A 94 -9.02 -20.80 -7.24
C LYS A 94 -8.26 -21.40 -6.07
N GLY A 95 -8.65 -21.02 -4.87
CA GLY A 95 -8.03 -21.50 -3.64
C GLY A 95 -6.83 -20.71 -3.18
N ASN A 96 -6.33 -19.80 -4.02
CA ASN A 96 -5.17 -18.99 -3.66
C ASN A 96 -5.59 -17.89 -2.69
N THR A 97 -4.84 -17.74 -1.62
CA THR A 97 -5.11 -16.75 -0.58
C THR A 97 -3.89 -15.87 -0.41
N GLY A 98 -4.10 -14.59 -0.21
CA GLY A 98 -2.99 -13.69 0.04
C GLY A 98 -3.45 -12.38 0.62
N CYS A 99 -2.51 -11.64 1.18
CA CYS A 99 -2.77 -10.34 1.78
C CYS A 99 -1.76 -9.34 1.26
N MET A 100 -2.17 -8.10 1.16
CA MET A 100 -1.32 -7.02 0.66
C MET A 100 -1.48 -5.80 1.53
N ASN A 101 -0.39 -5.08 1.73
CA ASN A 101 -0.43 -3.81 2.42
C ASN A 101 -0.83 -2.72 1.43
N LEU A 102 -1.44 -1.67 1.93
CA LEU A 102 -1.85 -0.53 1.11
C LEU A 102 -1.06 0.70 1.47
N GLU A 103 -0.64 1.43 0.45
CA GLU A 103 -0.03 2.73 0.63
C GLU A 103 -0.92 3.72 -0.11
N LEU A 104 -1.43 4.73 0.61
CA LEU A 104 -2.29 5.73 0.02
C LEU A 104 -1.52 7.03 -0.06
N GLU A 105 -1.39 7.58 -1.26
CA GLU A 105 -0.64 8.82 -1.45
C GLU A 105 -1.30 9.65 -2.54
N GLU A 106 -1.78 10.83 -2.15
CA GLU A 106 -2.38 11.75 -3.11
C GLU A 106 -3.45 11.13 -4.00
N GLY A 107 -4.29 10.31 -3.40
CA GLY A 107 -5.38 9.70 -4.15
C GLY A 107 -5.02 8.42 -4.87
N GLN A 108 -3.75 8.09 -4.91
CA GLN A 108 -3.35 6.83 -5.51
C GLN A 108 -3.15 5.79 -4.45
N VAL A 109 -3.47 4.54 -4.78
CA VAL A 109 -3.29 3.41 -3.88
C VAL A 109 -2.33 2.44 -4.51
N ALA A 110 -1.32 2.03 -3.75
CA ALA A 110 -0.41 1.00 -4.18
C ALA A 110 -0.60 -0.21 -3.28
N LEU A 111 -0.56 -1.39 -3.88
CA LEU A 111 -0.66 -2.65 -3.14
C LEU A 111 0.70 -3.32 -3.12
N TYR A 112 1.11 -3.74 -1.93
CA TYR A 112 2.43 -4.34 -1.74
C TYR A 112 2.28 -5.77 -1.22
N SER A 113 2.99 -6.68 -1.85
CA SER A 113 3.05 -8.06 -1.40
C SER A 113 4.45 -8.31 -0.88
N GLU A 114 4.55 -8.66 0.42
CA GLU A 114 5.85 -8.93 1.04
C GLU A 114 6.86 -7.80 0.79
N GLY A 115 6.41 -6.58 0.96
CA GLY A 115 7.28 -5.42 0.85
C GLY A 115 7.56 -4.94 -0.57
N LYS A 116 6.99 -5.60 -1.58
CA LYS A 116 7.23 -5.24 -2.96
C LYS A 116 5.94 -4.70 -3.58
N LYS A 117 6.03 -3.55 -4.24
CA LYS A 117 4.87 -2.97 -4.90
C LYS A 117 4.48 -3.82 -6.09
N VAL A 118 3.24 -4.26 -6.14
CA VAL A 118 2.77 -5.12 -7.23
C VAL A 118 1.68 -4.51 -8.10
N VAL A 119 0.89 -3.61 -7.54
CA VAL A 119 -0.18 -2.96 -8.28
C VAL A 119 -0.28 -1.53 -7.82
N GLU A 120 -0.62 -0.61 -8.71
CA GLU A 120 -0.93 0.75 -8.30
C GLU A 120 -2.05 1.31 -9.14
N GLY A 121 -2.86 2.17 -8.57
CA GLY A 121 -4.01 2.74 -9.25
C GLY A 121 -4.79 3.66 -8.36
N ILE A 122 -6.04 3.85 -8.71
CA ILE A 122 -6.93 4.74 -7.96
C ILE A 122 -8.14 3.97 -7.47
N VAL A 123 -8.71 4.43 -6.39
CA VAL A 123 -9.91 3.84 -5.82
C VAL A 123 -11.03 4.86 -5.96
N THR A 124 -12.15 4.43 -6.53
CA THR A 124 -13.33 5.29 -6.64
C THR A 124 -14.48 4.62 -5.90
N GLN A 125 -15.24 5.41 -5.19
CA GLN A 125 -16.41 4.92 -4.47
C GLN A 125 -17.68 5.38 -5.14
N LYS A 126 -18.71 4.59 -5.03
CA LYS A 126 -20.01 4.94 -5.62
C LYS A 126 -20.78 5.86 -4.72
#